data_1226a3e21e1ac45faa71a5dbcec50ad0
#
_entry.id   1226a3e21e1ac45faa71a5dbcec50ad0
#
_cell.length_a   1.000
_cell.length_b   1.000
_cell.length_c   1.000
_cell.angle_alpha   90.00
_cell.angle_beta   90.00
_cell.angle_gamma   90.00
#
_symmetry.space_group_name_H-M   'P 1'
#
loop_
_entity.id
_entity.type
_entity.pdbx_description
1 polymer ?
#
loop_
_entity_poly.entity_id
_entity_poly.type
_entity_poly.pdbx_seq_one_letter_code
_entity_poly.pdbx_strand_id
1 'polypeptide(L)'
;MNNKKIKLAVVGIGVMGLKHIDAINKVGNAELAAVVDIEESAIIRKINCSYFPTIKQMFKSKAVDGVIVATPNSSHFKDGIEVIKNECAVLIEKPITIRSKDTEKLILEAKKKKVQILVGHHRRHNPIIHKAKEIIDSNILGKIRTININCQMFKPDTYFKQANWKKNDGAGPVFVNLIHDLDLMNFLFGKIVKVFSISKNSIRGFENEDVSGAVLEFQNGIIATFLTSDSVASPWSWELTARENEIYPSTEESSYLIGGTKASLSLPNLKLWQHTKNGHWFTPISSTKYPYKFSDPLVNQIEHFCDVIQKKKKPIITASIANETIKVIEAIKLSSKTKKLVELTY
;
A
#
# COMPACT_ATOMS: atom_id res chain seq x y z
N MET A 1 -3.80 -32.91 -15.07
CA MET A 1 -5.04 -32.13 -14.99
C MET A 1 -4.77 -30.76 -15.59
N ASN A 2 -5.42 -30.38 -16.68
CA ASN A 2 -5.31 -29.04 -17.27
C ASN A 2 -5.91 -28.04 -16.27
N ASN A 3 -5.07 -27.41 -15.46
CA ASN A 3 -5.53 -26.34 -14.57
C ASN A 3 -5.87 -25.13 -15.47
N LYS A 4 -7.18 -24.89 -15.67
CA LYS A 4 -7.68 -23.73 -16.40
C LYS A 4 -7.12 -22.47 -15.74
N LYS A 5 -6.41 -21.65 -16.51
CA LYS A 5 -5.86 -20.37 -16.05
C LYS A 5 -6.99 -19.41 -15.67
N ILE A 6 -6.73 -18.61 -14.63
CA ILE A 6 -7.63 -17.54 -14.19
C ILE A 6 -7.53 -16.38 -15.17
N LYS A 7 -8.66 -15.99 -15.72
CA LYS A 7 -8.79 -14.90 -16.70
C LYS A 7 -8.90 -13.57 -15.98
N LEU A 8 -7.88 -12.73 -16.09
CA LEU A 8 -7.85 -11.42 -15.48
C LEU A 8 -7.99 -10.31 -16.52
N ALA A 9 -8.70 -9.24 -16.15
CA ALA A 9 -8.70 -7.99 -16.90
C ALA A 9 -8.01 -6.88 -16.09
N VAL A 10 -7.38 -5.94 -16.78
CA VAL A 10 -6.77 -4.74 -16.18
C VAL A 10 -7.49 -3.51 -16.74
N VAL A 11 -7.97 -2.65 -15.83
CA VAL A 11 -8.65 -1.38 -16.11
C VAL A 11 -7.72 -0.22 -15.75
N GLY A 12 -7.41 0.64 -16.74
CA GLY A 12 -6.42 1.70 -16.61
C GLY A 12 -5.01 1.21 -16.94
N ILE A 13 -4.51 1.53 -18.14
CA ILE A 13 -3.21 1.05 -18.66
C ILE A 13 -2.14 2.16 -18.51
N GLY A 14 -2.12 2.75 -17.33
CA GLY A 14 -1.05 3.63 -16.86
C GLY A 14 0.14 2.83 -16.30
N VAL A 15 1.00 3.51 -15.53
CA VAL A 15 2.22 2.89 -14.93
C VAL A 15 1.89 1.66 -14.10
N MET A 16 0.86 1.71 -13.23
CA MET A 16 0.49 0.56 -12.39
C MET A 16 -0.21 -0.54 -13.19
N GLY A 17 -1.09 -0.17 -14.16
CA GLY A 17 -1.72 -1.16 -15.03
C GLY A 17 -0.70 -1.99 -15.81
N LEU A 18 0.32 -1.36 -16.37
CA LEU A 18 1.42 -2.07 -17.06
C LEU A 18 2.21 -2.99 -16.11
N LYS A 19 2.48 -2.56 -14.87
CA LYS A 19 3.12 -3.40 -13.86
C LYS A 19 2.27 -4.62 -13.49
N HIS A 20 0.94 -4.45 -13.38
CA HIS A 20 0.04 -5.58 -13.17
C HIS A 20 0.02 -6.56 -14.33
N ILE A 21 0.04 -6.05 -15.57
CA ILE A 21 0.14 -6.90 -16.77
C ILE A 21 1.44 -7.72 -16.74
N ASP A 22 2.57 -7.08 -16.44
CA ASP A 22 3.85 -7.78 -16.30
C ASP A 22 3.80 -8.85 -15.19
N ALA A 23 3.21 -8.53 -14.04
CA ALA A 23 3.03 -9.48 -12.95
C ALA A 23 2.12 -10.66 -13.33
N ILE A 24 0.99 -10.42 -14.03
CA ILE A 24 0.10 -11.47 -14.54
C ILE A 24 0.88 -12.43 -15.46
N ASN A 25 1.71 -11.92 -16.35
CA ASN A 25 2.49 -12.73 -17.29
C ASN A 25 3.54 -13.62 -16.58
N LYS A 26 3.96 -13.27 -15.36
CA LYS A 26 4.88 -14.06 -14.54
C LYS A 26 4.20 -15.15 -13.72
N VAL A 27 2.87 -15.09 -13.57
CA VAL A 27 2.09 -16.02 -12.76
C VAL A 27 1.58 -17.19 -13.61
N GLY A 28 1.97 -18.40 -13.27
CA GLY A 28 1.70 -19.60 -14.09
C GLY A 28 0.21 -19.97 -14.24
N ASN A 29 -0.62 -19.65 -13.24
CA ASN A 29 -2.05 -19.98 -13.19
C ASN A 29 -2.98 -18.81 -13.58
N ALA A 30 -2.44 -17.69 -14.08
CA ALA A 30 -3.19 -16.52 -14.56
C ALA A 30 -2.97 -16.29 -16.05
N GLU A 31 -3.89 -15.60 -16.69
CA GLU A 31 -3.76 -15.06 -18.05
C GLU A 31 -4.44 -13.70 -18.16
N LEU A 32 -3.81 -12.80 -18.92
CA LEU A 32 -4.41 -11.53 -19.29
C LEU A 32 -5.44 -11.74 -20.39
N ALA A 33 -6.72 -11.60 -20.05
CA ALA A 33 -7.83 -11.82 -21.00
C ALA A 33 -8.28 -10.52 -21.68
N ALA A 34 -8.21 -9.38 -20.98
CA ALA A 34 -8.64 -8.10 -21.51
C ALA A 34 -7.92 -6.92 -20.84
N VAL A 35 -7.86 -5.81 -21.57
CA VAL A 35 -7.50 -4.49 -21.04
C VAL A 35 -8.63 -3.51 -21.32
N VAL A 36 -8.82 -2.58 -20.38
CA VAL A 36 -9.83 -1.52 -20.51
C VAL A 36 -9.14 -0.17 -20.27
N ASP A 37 -9.25 0.72 -21.24
CA ASP A 37 -8.81 2.12 -21.11
C ASP A 37 -9.67 3.01 -22.00
N ILE A 38 -9.75 4.31 -21.69
CA ILE A 38 -10.54 5.28 -22.46
C ILE A 38 -10.05 5.45 -23.90
N GLU A 39 -8.74 5.23 -24.10
CA GLU A 39 -8.10 5.34 -25.42
C GLU A 39 -7.23 4.11 -25.71
N GLU A 40 -7.29 3.62 -26.93
CA GLU A 40 -6.42 2.56 -27.42
C GLU A 40 -5.04 3.11 -27.81
N SER A 41 -4.17 3.26 -26.80
CA SER A 41 -2.82 3.76 -26.99
C SER A 41 -1.94 2.80 -27.83
N ALA A 42 -0.82 3.32 -28.35
CA ALA A 42 0.16 2.50 -29.06
C ALA A 42 0.75 1.36 -28.20
N ILE A 43 0.76 1.53 -26.88
CA ILE A 43 1.20 0.48 -25.93
C ILE A 43 0.14 -0.62 -25.87
N ILE A 44 -1.14 -0.26 -25.74
CA ILE A 44 -2.26 -1.22 -25.70
C ILE A 44 -2.29 -2.10 -26.95
N ARG A 45 -2.09 -1.53 -28.13
CA ARG A 45 -2.04 -2.28 -29.41
C ARG A 45 -0.94 -3.35 -29.46
N LYS A 46 0.10 -3.23 -28.63
CA LYS A 46 1.18 -4.23 -28.54
C LYS A 46 0.88 -5.33 -27.53
N ILE A 47 -0.15 -5.17 -26.71
CA ILE A 47 -0.56 -6.17 -25.73
C ILE A 47 -1.44 -7.22 -26.42
N ASN A 48 -1.04 -8.48 -26.35
CA ASN A 48 -1.78 -9.58 -26.97
C ASN A 48 -3.00 -9.99 -26.13
N CYS A 49 -4.05 -9.13 -26.11
CA CYS A 49 -5.33 -9.43 -25.45
C CYS A 49 -6.45 -8.57 -26.05
N SER A 50 -7.70 -8.79 -25.62
CA SER A 50 -8.84 -7.99 -26.06
C SER A 50 -8.81 -6.60 -25.42
N TYR A 51 -9.01 -5.54 -26.22
CA TYR A 51 -9.18 -4.17 -25.76
C TYR A 51 -10.66 -3.78 -25.71
N PHE A 52 -11.02 -2.98 -24.69
CA PHE A 52 -12.34 -2.39 -24.55
C PHE A 52 -12.24 -0.94 -24.03
N PRO A 53 -13.06 0.00 -24.55
CA PRO A 53 -13.05 1.39 -24.09
C PRO A 53 -13.76 1.58 -22.72
N THR A 54 -14.57 0.61 -22.27
CA THR A 54 -15.28 0.67 -20.98
C THR A 54 -15.45 -0.69 -20.34
N ILE A 55 -15.52 -0.72 -19.00
CA ILE A 55 -15.80 -1.93 -18.20
C ILE A 55 -17.12 -2.58 -18.66
N LYS A 56 -18.15 -1.78 -18.92
CA LYS A 56 -19.46 -2.26 -19.36
C LYS A 56 -19.38 -3.01 -20.71
N GLN A 57 -18.60 -2.52 -21.67
CA GLN A 57 -18.40 -3.19 -22.95
C GLN A 57 -17.60 -4.49 -22.78
N MET A 58 -16.58 -4.49 -21.93
CA MET A 58 -15.83 -5.69 -21.61
C MET A 58 -16.75 -6.81 -21.08
N PHE A 59 -17.59 -6.54 -20.08
CA PHE A 59 -18.47 -7.57 -19.50
C PHE A 59 -19.55 -8.06 -20.47
N LYS A 60 -19.94 -7.27 -21.48
CA LYS A 60 -20.85 -7.73 -22.54
C LYS A 60 -20.21 -8.73 -23.50
N SER A 61 -18.91 -8.64 -23.71
CA SER A 61 -18.19 -9.34 -24.78
C SER A 61 -17.18 -10.37 -24.29
N LYS A 62 -16.73 -10.29 -23.03
CA LYS A 62 -15.67 -11.13 -22.50
C LYS A 62 -15.98 -11.61 -21.09
N ALA A 63 -15.91 -12.91 -20.88
CA ALA A 63 -15.94 -13.50 -19.56
C ALA A 63 -14.54 -13.42 -18.92
N VAL A 64 -14.46 -12.83 -17.71
CA VAL A 64 -13.26 -12.74 -16.89
C VAL A 64 -13.58 -13.23 -15.48
N ASP A 65 -12.59 -13.80 -14.80
CA ASP A 65 -12.73 -14.34 -13.43
C ASP A 65 -12.43 -13.27 -12.38
N GLY A 66 -11.64 -12.25 -12.75
CA GLY A 66 -11.30 -11.13 -11.89
C GLY A 66 -10.86 -9.89 -12.65
N VAL A 67 -11.02 -8.73 -12.02
CA VAL A 67 -10.66 -7.43 -12.60
C VAL A 67 -9.70 -6.69 -11.66
N ILE A 68 -8.65 -6.11 -12.23
CA ILE A 68 -7.72 -5.22 -11.53
C ILE A 68 -8.03 -3.80 -11.97
N VAL A 69 -8.40 -2.94 -11.01
CA VAL A 69 -8.67 -1.52 -11.23
C VAL A 69 -7.42 -0.72 -10.87
N ALA A 70 -6.74 -0.19 -11.89
CA ALA A 70 -5.51 0.60 -11.80
C ALA A 70 -5.66 1.98 -12.49
N THR A 71 -6.87 2.50 -12.52
CA THR A 71 -7.23 3.83 -13.03
C THR A 71 -6.74 4.95 -12.09
N PRO A 72 -6.86 6.23 -12.42
CA PRO A 72 -6.59 7.31 -11.47
C PRO A 72 -7.42 7.19 -10.19
N ASN A 73 -6.85 7.60 -9.04
CA ASN A 73 -7.46 7.45 -7.71
C ASN A 73 -8.92 7.92 -7.63
N SER A 74 -9.27 9.00 -8.37
CA SER A 74 -10.64 9.55 -8.43
C SER A 74 -11.66 8.62 -9.09
N SER A 75 -11.20 7.68 -9.89
CA SER A 75 -12.05 6.72 -10.62
C SER A 75 -12.25 5.40 -9.87
N HIS A 76 -11.39 5.05 -8.90
CA HIS A 76 -11.41 3.76 -8.20
C HIS A 76 -12.78 3.38 -7.65
N PHE A 77 -13.49 4.36 -7.03
CA PHE A 77 -14.83 4.13 -6.51
C PHE A 77 -15.81 3.74 -7.60
N LYS A 78 -15.89 4.54 -8.68
CA LYS A 78 -16.81 4.32 -9.80
C LYS A 78 -16.52 2.99 -10.50
N ASP A 79 -15.25 2.74 -10.81
CA ASP A 79 -14.83 1.57 -11.55
C ASP A 79 -14.99 0.29 -10.70
N GLY A 80 -14.65 0.37 -9.40
CA GLY A 80 -14.87 -0.72 -8.45
C GLY A 80 -16.35 -1.08 -8.31
N ILE A 81 -17.25 -0.11 -8.19
CA ILE A 81 -18.71 -0.33 -8.16
C ILE A 81 -19.20 -1.00 -9.44
N GLU A 82 -18.70 -0.59 -10.61
CA GLU A 82 -19.09 -1.19 -11.89
C GLU A 82 -18.68 -2.66 -11.97
N VAL A 83 -17.47 -3.01 -11.51
CA VAL A 83 -17.01 -4.41 -11.46
C VAL A 83 -17.86 -5.22 -10.46
N ILE A 84 -18.11 -4.69 -9.25
CA ILE A 84 -18.89 -5.37 -8.22
C ILE A 84 -20.33 -5.62 -8.68
N LYS A 85 -20.97 -4.68 -9.39
CA LYS A 85 -22.31 -4.86 -9.97
C LYS A 85 -22.38 -6.00 -10.97
N ASN A 86 -21.29 -6.29 -11.66
CA ASN A 86 -21.16 -7.44 -12.56
C ASN A 86 -20.72 -8.73 -11.83
N GLU A 87 -20.79 -8.76 -10.47
CA GLU A 87 -20.53 -9.92 -9.62
C GLU A 87 -19.15 -10.55 -9.81
N CYS A 88 -18.17 -9.74 -10.25
CA CYS A 88 -16.80 -10.17 -10.50
C CYS A 88 -15.87 -9.78 -9.34
N ALA A 89 -14.93 -10.66 -8.97
CA ALA A 89 -13.90 -10.36 -7.98
C ALA A 89 -13.03 -9.18 -8.45
N VAL A 90 -12.67 -8.30 -7.53
CA VAL A 90 -11.93 -7.09 -7.88
C VAL A 90 -10.71 -6.87 -6.98
N LEU A 91 -9.56 -6.57 -7.61
CA LEU A 91 -8.41 -5.95 -6.98
C LEU A 91 -8.44 -4.46 -7.33
N ILE A 92 -8.57 -3.60 -6.33
CA ILE A 92 -8.56 -2.14 -6.52
C ILE A 92 -7.21 -1.60 -6.02
N GLU A 93 -6.51 -0.87 -6.88
CA GLU A 93 -5.28 -0.19 -6.48
C GLU A 93 -5.48 0.77 -5.31
N LYS A 94 -4.39 1.01 -4.60
CA LYS A 94 -4.40 1.99 -3.50
C LYS A 94 -4.33 3.43 -4.06
N PRO A 95 -4.99 4.38 -3.37
CA PRO A 95 -5.95 4.16 -2.29
C PRO A 95 -7.22 3.52 -2.82
N ILE A 96 -7.86 2.65 -2.05
CA ILE A 96 -9.13 2.00 -2.48
C ILE A 96 -10.17 3.03 -2.92
N THR A 97 -10.26 4.15 -2.20
CA THR A 97 -11.01 5.37 -2.56
C THR A 97 -10.32 6.59 -1.96
N ILE A 98 -10.74 7.80 -2.35
CA ILE A 98 -10.21 9.05 -1.78
C ILE A 98 -10.80 9.33 -0.39
N ARG A 99 -12.03 8.85 -0.10
CA ARG A 99 -12.75 9.12 1.15
C ARG A 99 -13.23 7.82 1.79
N SER A 100 -13.12 7.73 3.10
CA SER A 100 -13.57 6.56 3.88
C SER A 100 -15.05 6.22 3.64
N LYS A 101 -15.93 7.23 3.54
CA LYS A 101 -17.36 7.05 3.24
C LYS A 101 -17.63 6.38 1.89
N ASP A 102 -16.78 6.58 0.89
CA ASP A 102 -16.94 5.93 -0.41
C ASP A 102 -16.47 4.48 -0.34
N THR A 103 -15.44 4.17 0.45
CA THR A 103 -15.06 2.79 0.76
C THR A 103 -16.20 2.04 1.46
N GLU A 104 -16.90 2.67 2.40
CA GLU A 104 -18.06 2.06 3.08
C GLU A 104 -19.16 1.67 2.10
N LYS A 105 -19.42 2.49 1.08
CA LYS A 105 -20.38 2.15 -0.01
C LYS A 105 -19.90 0.95 -0.84
N LEU A 106 -18.59 0.89 -1.17
CA LEU A 106 -18.00 -0.28 -1.86
C LEU A 106 -18.20 -1.55 -1.04
N ILE A 107 -17.94 -1.51 0.27
CA ILE A 107 -18.10 -2.65 1.19
C ILE A 107 -19.55 -3.13 1.20
N LEU A 108 -20.51 -2.21 1.30
CA LEU A 108 -21.94 -2.55 1.32
C LEU A 108 -22.37 -3.21 0.00
N GLU A 109 -21.96 -2.66 -1.15
CA GLU A 109 -22.32 -3.25 -2.45
C GLU A 109 -21.65 -4.61 -2.66
N ALA A 110 -20.37 -4.75 -2.29
CA ALA A 110 -19.66 -6.02 -2.38
C ALA A 110 -20.29 -7.11 -1.48
N LYS A 111 -20.74 -6.75 -0.27
CA LYS A 111 -21.47 -7.65 0.63
C LYS A 111 -22.79 -8.09 0.00
N LYS A 112 -23.56 -7.15 -0.56
CA LYS A 112 -24.84 -7.43 -1.26
C LYS A 112 -24.66 -8.39 -2.43
N LYS A 113 -23.59 -8.19 -3.21
CA LYS A 113 -23.27 -9.00 -4.39
C LYS A 113 -22.43 -10.24 -4.09
N LYS A 114 -22.00 -10.46 -2.83
CA LYS A 114 -21.11 -11.55 -2.39
C LYS A 114 -19.77 -11.57 -3.15
N VAL A 115 -19.28 -10.39 -3.54
CA VAL A 115 -18.03 -10.20 -4.26
C VAL A 115 -16.87 -10.01 -3.29
N GLN A 116 -15.71 -10.58 -3.62
CA GLN A 116 -14.47 -10.36 -2.89
C GLN A 116 -13.74 -9.12 -3.42
N ILE A 117 -13.30 -8.25 -2.51
CA ILE A 117 -12.42 -7.11 -2.81
C ILE A 117 -11.06 -7.38 -2.18
N LEU A 118 -10.00 -7.37 -3.00
CA LEU A 118 -8.62 -7.26 -2.56
C LEU A 118 -8.14 -5.83 -2.84
N VAL A 119 -7.36 -5.25 -1.94
CA VAL A 119 -6.82 -3.89 -2.14
C VAL A 119 -5.33 -3.92 -2.44
N GLY A 120 -4.88 -3.07 -3.36
CA GLY A 120 -3.54 -3.04 -3.96
C GLY A 120 -2.42 -2.53 -3.03
N HIS A 121 -2.44 -2.86 -1.73
CA HIS A 121 -1.32 -2.61 -0.82
C HIS A 121 -0.25 -3.72 -0.98
N HIS A 122 0.44 -3.72 -2.10
CA HIS A 122 1.38 -4.77 -2.51
C HIS A 122 2.49 -5.03 -1.49
N ARG A 123 2.91 -4.04 -0.68
CA ARG A 123 3.93 -4.22 0.35
C ARG A 123 3.57 -5.28 1.40
N ARG A 124 2.27 -5.56 1.65
CA ARG A 124 1.87 -6.69 2.52
C ARG A 124 2.21 -8.06 1.94
N HIS A 125 2.50 -8.14 0.63
CA HIS A 125 2.96 -9.35 -0.04
C HIS A 125 4.49 -9.42 -0.15
N ASN A 126 5.22 -8.44 0.43
CA ASN A 126 6.67 -8.42 0.42
C ASN A 126 7.24 -9.40 1.46
N PRO A 127 8.19 -10.28 1.09
CA PRO A 127 8.82 -11.25 2.01
C PRO A 127 9.48 -10.61 3.24
N ILE A 128 10.00 -9.38 3.12
CA ILE A 128 10.57 -8.64 4.26
C ILE A 128 9.48 -8.40 5.31
N ILE A 129 8.28 -8.02 4.89
CA ILE A 129 7.16 -7.73 5.80
C ILE A 129 6.64 -9.01 6.45
N HIS A 130 6.58 -10.12 5.70
CA HIS A 130 6.24 -11.43 6.28
C HIS A 130 7.27 -11.83 7.34
N LYS A 131 8.58 -11.69 7.06
CA LYS A 131 9.64 -12.00 8.03
C LYS A 131 9.60 -11.06 9.23
N ALA A 132 9.34 -9.77 9.03
CA ALA A 132 9.15 -8.82 10.13
C ALA A 132 7.98 -9.23 11.03
N LYS A 133 6.85 -9.65 10.43
CA LYS A 133 5.67 -10.15 11.17
C LYS A 133 6.00 -11.39 12.00
N GLU A 134 6.72 -12.36 11.44
CA GLU A 134 7.19 -13.54 12.17
C GLU A 134 8.04 -13.15 13.39
N ILE A 135 9.00 -12.22 13.22
CA ILE A 135 9.86 -11.74 14.32
C ILE A 135 9.03 -11.03 15.40
N ILE A 136 8.08 -10.18 15.02
CA ILE A 136 7.19 -9.47 15.94
C ILE A 136 6.31 -10.46 16.71
N ASP A 137 5.70 -11.41 16.02
CA ASP A 137 4.78 -12.40 16.60
C ASP A 137 5.50 -13.43 17.50
N SER A 138 6.82 -13.64 17.31
CA SER A 138 7.63 -14.51 18.17
C SER A 138 7.84 -13.95 19.59
N ASN A 139 7.40 -12.71 19.85
CA ASN A 139 7.57 -12.00 21.13
C ASN A 139 9.05 -11.77 21.55
N ILE A 140 10.01 -11.93 20.62
CA ILE A 140 11.43 -11.68 20.90
C ILE A 140 11.69 -10.21 21.27
N LEU A 141 10.89 -9.27 20.72
CA LEU A 141 10.96 -7.84 21.03
C LEU A 141 10.42 -7.53 22.44
N GLY A 142 9.69 -8.46 23.06
CA GLY A 142 8.91 -8.17 24.25
C GLY A 142 7.75 -7.23 23.97
N LYS A 143 7.37 -6.38 24.92
CA LYS A 143 6.31 -5.39 24.70
C LYS A 143 6.83 -4.25 23.82
N ILE A 144 6.27 -4.09 22.62
CA ILE A 144 6.62 -2.98 21.73
C ILE A 144 6.09 -1.67 22.35
N ARG A 145 6.93 -0.64 22.39
CA ARG A 145 6.62 0.65 23.02
C ARG A 145 6.65 1.82 22.04
N THR A 146 7.60 1.79 21.11
CA THR A 146 7.84 2.93 20.20
C THR A 146 8.05 2.48 18.78
N ILE A 147 7.61 3.31 17.83
CA ILE A 147 7.89 3.13 16.40
C ILE A 147 8.26 4.50 15.81
N ASN A 148 9.33 4.53 15.03
CA ASN A 148 9.65 5.69 14.21
C ASN A 148 9.56 5.30 12.73
N ILE A 149 8.87 6.14 11.94
CA ILE A 149 8.59 5.91 10.51
C ILE A 149 9.19 7.06 9.73
N ASN A 150 10.03 6.75 8.75
CA ASN A 150 10.56 7.72 7.80
C ASN A 150 10.07 7.38 6.38
N CYS A 151 9.43 8.36 5.75
CA CYS A 151 8.95 8.27 4.38
C CYS A 151 9.37 9.54 3.63
N GLN A 152 10.68 9.72 3.47
CA GLN A 152 11.27 10.91 2.89
C GLN A 152 11.99 10.57 1.59
N MET A 153 11.53 11.14 0.47
CA MET A 153 12.06 10.87 -0.85
C MET A 153 11.88 12.11 -1.73
N PHE A 154 13.00 12.68 -2.19
CA PHE A 154 12.95 13.84 -3.08
C PHE A 154 12.29 13.52 -4.42
N LYS A 155 11.26 14.28 -4.77
CA LYS A 155 10.63 14.25 -6.09
C LYS A 155 11.10 15.43 -6.93
N PRO A 156 11.70 15.21 -8.11
CA PRO A 156 12.16 16.28 -8.97
C PRO A 156 10.99 17.02 -9.64
N ASP A 157 11.23 18.25 -10.12
CA ASP A 157 10.21 19.05 -10.80
C ASP A 157 9.62 18.35 -12.03
N THR A 158 10.41 17.52 -12.71
CA THR A 158 9.96 16.71 -13.84
C THR A 158 8.81 15.76 -13.46
N TYR A 159 8.78 15.26 -12.21
CA TYR A 159 7.66 14.46 -11.72
C TYR A 159 6.35 15.25 -11.73
N PHE A 160 6.37 16.50 -11.28
CA PHE A 160 5.18 17.37 -11.20
C PHE A 160 4.73 17.91 -12.56
N LYS A 161 5.65 17.96 -13.54
CA LYS A 161 5.33 18.36 -14.94
C LYS A 161 4.57 17.29 -15.70
N GLN A 162 4.62 16.02 -15.28
CA GLN A 162 3.97 14.92 -15.98
C GLN A 162 2.43 14.98 -15.94
N ALA A 163 1.84 15.53 -14.84
CA ALA A 163 0.40 15.63 -14.70
C ALA A 163 0.00 16.69 -13.67
N ASN A 164 -0.96 17.54 -14.00
CA ASN A 164 -1.39 18.64 -13.14
C ASN A 164 -1.96 18.19 -11.79
N TRP A 165 -2.65 17.06 -11.75
CA TRP A 165 -3.23 16.53 -10.50
C TRP A 165 -2.18 16.32 -9.38
N LYS A 166 -0.90 16.11 -9.73
CA LYS A 166 0.19 15.91 -8.77
C LYS A 166 0.50 17.15 -7.90
N LYS A 167 -0.05 18.30 -8.27
CA LYS A 167 0.10 19.59 -7.56
C LYS A 167 -1.10 19.95 -6.68
N ASN A 168 -2.21 19.20 -6.83
CA ASN A 168 -3.47 19.54 -6.18
C ASN A 168 -3.51 19.01 -4.73
N ASP A 169 -4.41 19.54 -3.91
CA ASP A 169 -4.68 18.99 -2.57
C ASP A 169 -5.00 17.49 -2.65
N GLY A 170 -4.41 16.74 -1.75
CA GLY A 170 -4.52 15.28 -1.72
C GLY A 170 -3.53 14.52 -2.60
N ALA A 171 -2.63 15.22 -3.31
CA ALA A 171 -1.56 14.59 -4.08
C ALA A 171 -0.18 14.66 -3.38
N GLY A 172 -0.14 15.13 -2.14
CA GLY A 172 1.07 15.20 -1.33
C GLY A 172 1.56 13.84 -0.81
N PRO A 173 2.74 13.80 -0.17
CA PRO A 173 3.39 12.59 0.28
C PRO A 173 2.59 11.81 1.32
N VAL A 174 1.70 12.45 2.10
CA VAL A 174 0.82 11.76 3.06
C VAL A 174 -0.10 10.77 2.35
N PHE A 175 -0.71 11.18 1.25
CA PHE A 175 -1.70 10.35 0.54
C PHE A 175 -1.07 9.45 -0.52
N VAL A 176 0.03 9.88 -1.15
CA VAL A 176 0.63 9.13 -2.26
C VAL A 176 1.64 8.10 -1.78
N ASN A 177 2.46 8.44 -0.78
CA ASN A 177 3.56 7.62 -0.29
C ASN A 177 3.26 7.01 1.08
N LEU A 178 3.01 7.83 2.11
CA LEU A 178 2.84 7.39 3.50
C LEU A 178 1.67 6.42 3.71
N ILE A 179 0.68 6.40 2.80
CA ILE A 179 -0.43 5.44 2.86
C ILE A 179 0.05 3.98 2.95
N HIS A 180 1.14 3.63 2.28
CA HIS A 180 1.72 2.30 2.34
C HIS A 180 2.31 2.00 3.72
N ASP A 181 2.95 3.01 4.31
CA ASP A 181 3.60 2.86 5.62
C ASP A 181 2.55 2.75 6.73
N LEU A 182 1.48 3.56 6.67
CA LEU A 182 0.35 3.48 7.59
C LEU A 182 -0.38 2.14 7.50
N ASP A 183 -0.55 1.60 6.29
CA ASP A 183 -1.13 0.28 6.09
C ASP A 183 -0.27 -0.82 6.71
N LEU A 184 1.05 -0.76 6.53
CA LEU A 184 1.99 -1.69 7.17
C LEU A 184 1.98 -1.57 8.69
N MET A 185 1.88 -0.36 9.23
CA MET A 185 1.81 -0.15 10.68
C MET A 185 0.54 -0.76 11.27
N ASN A 186 -0.62 -0.56 10.61
CA ASN A 186 -1.87 -1.23 11.00
C ASN A 186 -1.74 -2.77 10.94
N PHE A 187 -1.08 -3.30 9.93
CA PHE A 187 -0.86 -4.74 9.76
C PHE A 187 0.04 -5.36 10.83
N LEU A 188 1.14 -4.68 11.15
CA LEU A 188 2.16 -5.21 12.05
C LEU A 188 1.79 -4.99 13.53
N PHE A 189 1.11 -3.90 13.87
CA PHE A 189 0.96 -3.44 15.25
C PHE A 189 -0.49 -3.20 15.70
N GLY A 190 -1.46 -3.31 14.80
CA GLY A 190 -2.87 -3.07 15.10
C GLY A 190 -3.31 -1.64 14.82
N LYS A 191 -4.50 -1.27 15.31
CA LYS A 191 -5.19 -0.03 14.93
C LYS A 191 -4.57 1.21 15.56
N ILE A 192 -4.40 2.26 14.76
CA ILE A 192 -4.06 3.61 15.20
C ILE A 192 -5.35 4.27 15.68
N VAL A 193 -5.41 4.74 16.92
CA VAL A 193 -6.63 5.31 17.54
C VAL A 193 -6.57 6.81 17.79
N LYS A 194 -5.34 7.42 17.84
CA LYS A 194 -5.20 8.87 17.98
C LYS A 194 -4.10 9.41 17.09
N VAL A 195 -4.29 10.63 16.60
CA VAL A 195 -3.37 11.32 15.70
C VAL A 195 -3.24 12.79 16.09
N PHE A 196 -2.00 13.25 16.29
CA PHE A 196 -1.66 14.68 16.31
C PHE A 196 -0.63 14.96 15.23
N SER A 197 -0.94 15.85 14.28
CA SER A 197 -0.09 16.09 13.11
C SER A 197 0.10 17.56 12.78
N ILE A 198 1.22 17.85 12.11
CA ILE A 198 1.54 19.13 11.52
C ILE A 198 1.99 18.89 10.08
N SER A 199 1.37 19.59 9.12
CA SER A 199 1.80 19.61 7.72
C SER A 199 2.10 21.03 7.28
N LYS A 200 2.97 21.17 6.29
CA LYS A 200 3.29 22.44 5.65
C LYS A 200 3.00 22.37 4.17
N ASN A 201 2.53 23.48 3.63
CA ASN A 201 2.32 23.64 2.20
C ASN A 201 3.64 23.50 1.44
N SER A 202 3.53 23.07 0.21
CA SER A 202 4.66 22.84 -0.67
C SER A 202 5.53 24.10 -0.84
N ILE A 203 6.83 23.94 -0.60
CA ILE A 203 7.83 25.00 -0.92
C ILE A 203 7.85 25.34 -2.42
N ARG A 204 7.27 24.49 -3.28
CA ARG A 204 7.12 24.71 -4.72
C ARG A 204 5.90 25.56 -5.07
N GLY A 205 5.12 26.01 -4.06
CA GLY A 205 3.89 26.79 -4.27
C GLY A 205 2.69 25.97 -4.77
N PHE A 206 2.70 24.64 -4.58
CA PHE A 206 1.57 23.77 -4.93
C PHE A 206 0.53 23.74 -3.81
N GLU A 207 -0.69 23.27 -4.14
CA GLU A 207 -1.81 23.18 -3.18
C GLU A 207 -1.61 22.06 -2.13
N ASN A 208 -0.86 21.01 -2.49
CA ASN A 208 -0.57 19.89 -1.59
C ASN A 208 0.50 20.23 -0.56
N GLU A 209 0.54 19.44 0.50
CA GLU A 209 1.68 19.42 1.42
C GLU A 209 2.90 18.75 0.76
N ASP A 210 4.11 19.18 1.14
CA ASP A 210 5.37 18.51 0.78
C ASP A 210 6.14 17.99 2.00
N VAL A 211 5.67 18.32 3.20
CA VAL A 211 6.17 17.79 4.45
C VAL A 211 5.06 17.64 5.47
N SER A 212 5.05 16.52 6.20
CA SER A 212 4.16 16.27 7.32
C SER A 212 4.85 15.41 8.38
N GLY A 213 4.53 15.67 9.65
CA GLY A 213 4.94 14.86 10.79
C GLY A 213 3.79 14.65 11.75
N ALA A 214 3.77 13.52 12.45
CA ALA A 214 2.76 13.24 13.46
C ALA A 214 3.27 12.35 14.59
N VAL A 215 2.53 12.44 15.72
CA VAL A 215 2.50 11.43 16.77
C VAL A 215 1.21 10.63 16.64
N LEU A 216 1.35 9.31 16.71
CA LEU A 216 0.25 8.34 16.58
C LEU A 216 0.18 7.49 17.86
N GLU A 217 -1.01 7.22 18.35
CA GLU A 217 -1.25 6.25 19.41
C GLU A 217 -2.01 5.05 18.86
N PHE A 218 -1.52 3.85 19.16
CA PHE A 218 -2.19 2.60 18.81
C PHE A 218 -3.08 2.13 19.96
N GLN A 219 -4.10 1.35 19.61
CA GLN A 219 -5.05 0.79 20.58
C GLN A 219 -4.38 -0.01 21.72
N ASN A 220 -3.23 -0.63 21.47
CA ASN A 220 -2.43 -1.39 22.43
C ASN A 220 -1.41 -0.54 23.21
N GLY A 221 -1.46 0.79 23.08
CA GLY A 221 -0.63 1.76 23.80
C GLY A 221 0.78 1.96 23.24
N ILE A 222 1.04 1.51 22.00
CA ILE A 222 2.27 1.86 21.28
C ILE A 222 2.18 3.33 20.84
N ILE A 223 3.26 4.07 20.99
CA ILE A 223 3.42 5.43 20.47
C ILE A 223 4.32 5.37 19.24
N ALA A 224 3.85 5.94 18.14
CA ALA A 224 4.64 6.08 16.92
C ALA A 224 4.80 7.54 16.50
N THR A 225 5.87 7.82 15.77
CA THR A 225 6.08 9.07 15.07
C THR A 225 6.34 8.81 13.61
N PHE A 226 5.92 9.73 12.74
CA PHE A 226 6.38 9.73 11.35
C PHE A 226 6.88 11.10 10.91
N LEU A 227 7.80 11.06 9.95
CA LEU A 227 8.12 12.19 9.07
C LEU A 227 7.99 11.74 7.62
N THR A 228 7.23 12.50 6.84
CA THR A 228 7.11 12.28 5.39
C THR A 228 7.40 13.56 4.64
N SER A 229 8.15 13.45 3.54
CA SER A 229 8.41 14.60 2.65
C SER A 229 8.77 14.13 1.24
N ASP A 230 8.39 14.93 0.25
CA ASP A 230 8.85 14.79 -1.13
C ASP A 230 9.74 15.94 -1.61
N SER A 231 10.13 16.84 -0.70
CA SER A 231 11.04 17.97 -0.95
C SER A 231 12.41 17.83 -0.28
N VAL A 232 12.64 16.79 0.51
CA VAL A 232 13.87 16.55 1.25
C VAL A 232 14.75 15.52 0.53
N ALA A 233 16.02 15.86 0.28
CA ALA A 233 17.03 14.90 -0.16
C ALA A 233 17.39 13.97 1.01
N SER A 234 17.01 12.72 0.94
CA SER A 234 17.06 11.79 2.06
C SER A 234 17.17 10.35 1.57
N PRO A 235 17.89 9.46 2.30
CA PRO A 235 17.92 8.03 2.02
C PRO A 235 16.80 7.25 2.75
N TRP A 236 15.92 7.91 3.51
CA TRP A 236 15.04 7.25 4.48
C TRP A 236 13.61 7.11 3.95
N SER A 237 13.41 6.20 3.02
CA SER A 237 12.09 5.73 2.60
C SER A 237 12.13 4.25 2.28
N TRP A 238 10.97 3.60 2.24
CA TRP A 238 10.87 2.21 1.81
C TRP A 238 11.44 2.00 0.42
N GLU A 239 11.15 2.91 -0.51
CA GLU A 239 11.60 2.87 -1.90
C GLU A 239 13.13 2.82 -2.01
N LEU A 240 13.84 3.58 -1.16
CA LEU A 240 15.30 3.69 -1.18
C LEU A 240 16.01 2.63 -0.33
N THR A 241 15.29 1.89 0.52
CA THR A 241 15.92 0.97 1.48
C THR A 241 15.53 -0.49 1.27
N ALA A 242 14.34 -0.79 0.73
CA ALA A 242 13.80 -2.15 0.64
C ALA A 242 14.25 -2.94 -0.59
N ARG A 243 14.90 -2.31 -1.56
CA ARG A 243 15.31 -2.94 -2.84
C ARG A 243 14.15 -3.61 -3.59
N GLU A 244 12.95 -3.08 -3.41
CA GLU A 244 11.74 -3.64 -4.02
C GLU A 244 11.63 -3.32 -5.51
N ASN A 245 12.21 -2.21 -5.94
CA ASN A 245 12.17 -1.74 -7.31
C ASN A 245 13.55 -1.19 -7.71
N GLU A 246 14.17 -1.80 -8.71
CA GLU A 246 15.52 -1.49 -9.20
C GLU A 246 15.68 -0.06 -9.75
N ILE A 247 14.58 0.63 -10.08
CA ILE A 247 14.64 2.02 -10.53
C ILE A 247 15.15 2.97 -9.44
N TYR A 248 15.03 2.60 -8.17
CA TYR A 248 15.49 3.39 -7.05
C TYR A 248 16.88 2.96 -6.60
N PRO A 249 17.86 3.90 -6.47
CA PRO A 249 19.15 3.58 -5.89
C PRO A 249 18.99 3.14 -4.44
N SER A 250 19.42 1.92 -4.13
CA SER A 250 19.25 1.36 -2.79
C SER A 250 20.34 1.84 -1.82
N THR A 251 19.95 2.09 -0.57
CA THR A 251 20.84 2.40 0.55
C THR A 251 20.78 1.29 1.62
N GLU A 252 21.74 1.27 2.54
CA GLU A 252 21.75 0.33 3.70
C GLU A 252 20.99 0.90 4.92
N GLU A 253 20.32 2.04 4.76
CA GLU A 253 19.55 2.68 5.81
C GLU A 253 18.26 1.94 6.15
N SER A 254 17.59 2.41 7.20
CA SER A 254 16.29 1.88 7.65
C SER A 254 15.23 2.96 7.58
N SER A 255 14.04 2.59 7.15
CA SER A 255 12.88 3.49 7.13
C SER A 255 12.00 3.34 8.38
N TYR A 256 12.04 2.18 9.07
CA TYR A 256 11.30 1.97 10.31
C TYR A 256 12.21 1.49 11.43
N LEU A 257 12.03 2.10 12.62
CA LEU A 257 12.72 1.71 13.86
C LEU A 257 11.65 1.33 14.91
N ILE A 258 11.68 0.08 15.36
CA ILE A 258 10.68 -0.52 16.24
C ILE A 258 11.36 -0.84 17.57
N GLY A 259 10.96 -0.17 18.65
CA GLY A 259 11.50 -0.34 19.99
C GLY A 259 10.63 -1.22 20.87
N GLY A 260 11.17 -2.34 21.31
CA GLY A 260 10.56 -3.24 22.28
C GLY A 260 11.32 -3.28 23.62
N THR A 261 10.71 -3.88 24.65
CA THR A 261 11.29 -3.95 25.99
C THR A 261 12.46 -4.93 26.11
N LYS A 262 12.61 -5.87 25.18
CA LYS A 262 13.68 -6.88 25.17
C LYS A 262 14.64 -6.73 23.99
N ALA A 263 14.14 -6.26 22.85
CA ALA A 263 14.92 -6.05 21.64
C ALA A 263 14.25 -4.98 20.77
N SER A 264 14.99 -4.45 19.81
CA SER A 264 14.49 -3.51 18.79
C SER A 264 14.71 -4.09 17.41
N LEU A 265 13.82 -3.76 16.45
CA LEU A 265 13.90 -4.22 15.08
C LEU A 265 13.96 -3.01 14.13
N SER A 266 14.88 -3.03 13.19
CA SER A 266 14.90 -2.05 12.09
C SER A 266 14.49 -2.69 10.78
N LEU A 267 13.71 -1.96 9.98
CA LEU A 267 13.21 -2.41 8.68
C LEU A 267 13.58 -1.37 7.59
N PRO A 268 13.79 -1.85 6.38
CA PRO A 268 13.61 -3.20 5.84
C PRO A 268 14.82 -4.13 6.02
N ASN A 269 15.92 -3.67 6.60
CA ASN A 269 17.16 -4.43 6.73
C ASN A 269 17.09 -5.63 7.69
N LEU A 270 15.97 -5.82 8.41
CA LEU A 270 15.70 -6.93 9.33
C LEU A 270 16.81 -7.12 10.38
N LYS A 271 17.34 -6.02 10.92
CA LYS A 271 18.31 -6.06 12.02
C LYS A 271 17.59 -6.03 13.35
N LEU A 272 17.77 -7.11 14.14
CA LEU A 272 17.34 -7.21 15.52
C LEU A 272 18.48 -6.76 16.44
N TRP A 273 18.22 -5.81 17.32
CA TRP A 273 19.14 -5.26 18.28
C TRP A 273 18.78 -5.69 19.69
N GLN A 274 19.73 -6.24 20.45
CA GLN A 274 19.50 -6.67 21.84
C GLN A 274 20.77 -6.58 22.68
N HIS A 275 20.62 -6.43 23.98
CA HIS A 275 21.74 -6.50 24.90
C HIS A 275 22.31 -7.91 24.97
N THR A 276 23.64 -8.03 25.06
CA THR A 276 24.36 -9.31 25.11
C THR A 276 24.20 -10.06 26.43
N LYS A 277 23.85 -9.35 27.51
CA LYS A 277 23.61 -9.87 28.87
C LYS A 277 22.51 -9.05 29.53
N ASN A 278 22.08 -9.41 30.71
CA ASN A 278 21.01 -8.84 31.55
C ASN A 278 20.75 -7.32 31.44
N GLY A 279 20.46 -6.85 30.22
CA GLY A 279 19.90 -5.58 29.83
C GLY A 279 20.25 -4.35 30.68
N HIS A 280 21.53 -4.02 30.85
CA HIS A 280 21.94 -2.78 31.51
C HIS A 280 22.42 -1.77 30.44
N TRP A 281 22.14 -0.48 30.62
CA TRP A 281 22.50 0.58 29.66
C TRP A 281 24.00 0.69 29.36
N PHE A 282 24.88 0.18 30.24
CA PHE A 282 26.31 0.05 29.99
C PHE A 282 26.71 -1.28 29.33
N THR A 283 25.76 -2.20 29.13
CA THR A 283 26.04 -3.48 28.47
C THR A 283 26.10 -3.29 26.95
N PRO A 284 27.08 -3.86 26.27
CA PRO A 284 27.14 -3.80 24.83
C PRO A 284 25.84 -4.32 24.17
N ILE A 285 25.43 -3.66 23.11
CA ILE A 285 24.31 -4.08 22.28
C ILE A 285 24.84 -4.78 21.03
N SER A 286 24.20 -5.86 20.63
CA SER A 286 24.53 -6.61 19.41
C SER A 286 23.40 -6.55 18.42
N SER A 287 23.68 -6.82 17.15
CA SER A 287 22.66 -6.95 16.12
C SER A 287 22.76 -8.29 15.38
N THR A 288 21.60 -8.85 15.08
CA THR A 288 21.44 -10.03 14.24
C THR A 288 20.63 -9.65 13.02
N LYS A 289 21.13 -9.93 11.81
CA LYS A 289 20.40 -9.73 10.57
C LYS A 289 19.68 -11.01 10.17
N TYR A 290 18.36 -10.93 9.98
CA TYR A 290 17.55 -12.08 9.55
C TYR A 290 17.53 -12.17 8.02
N PRO A 291 17.82 -13.34 7.44
CA PRO A 291 17.70 -13.56 6.01
C PRO A 291 16.24 -13.73 5.60
N TYR A 292 15.94 -13.41 4.36
CA TYR A 292 14.67 -13.71 3.70
C TYR A 292 14.92 -14.11 2.24
N LYS A 293 13.97 -14.86 1.66
CA LYS A 293 14.00 -15.21 0.23
C LYS A 293 13.27 -14.11 -0.54
N PHE A 294 13.94 -13.50 -1.51
CA PHE A 294 13.31 -12.49 -2.37
C PHE A 294 12.21 -13.11 -3.23
N SER A 295 11.09 -12.39 -3.34
CA SER A 295 10.07 -12.58 -4.39
C SER A 295 9.43 -11.24 -4.69
N ASP A 296 8.96 -11.05 -5.92
CA ASP A 296 8.32 -9.81 -6.36
C ASP A 296 6.95 -9.65 -5.68
N PRO A 297 6.72 -8.59 -4.89
CA PRO A 297 5.46 -8.39 -4.17
C PRO A 297 4.23 -8.26 -5.08
N LEU A 298 4.37 -7.72 -6.29
CA LEU A 298 3.27 -7.63 -7.23
C LEU A 298 2.91 -9.00 -7.81
N VAL A 299 3.88 -9.84 -8.11
CA VAL A 299 3.65 -11.22 -8.53
C VAL A 299 2.94 -11.99 -7.42
N ASN A 300 3.44 -11.90 -6.17
CA ASN A 300 2.81 -12.53 -5.01
C ASN A 300 1.36 -12.03 -4.80
N GLN A 301 1.10 -10.74 -5.06
CA GLN A 301 -0.25 -10.16 -4.99
C GLN A 301 -1.19 -10.75 -6.04
N ILE A 302 -0.73 -10.93 -7.28
CA ILE A 302 -1.54 -11.56 -8.34
C ILE A 302 -1.80 -13.03 -8.02
N GLU A 303 -0.81 -13.79 -7.55
CA GLU A 303 -1.01 -15.17 -7.10
C GLU A 303 -2.06 -15.24 -5.99
N HIS A 304 -1.95 -14.34 -4.99
CA HIS A 304 -2.94 -14.25 -3.92
C HIS A 304 -4.33 -13.88 -4.44
N PHE A 305 -4.44 -12.96 -5.39
CA PHE A 305 -5.72 -12.60 -6.00
C PHE A 305 -6.36 -13.79 -6.73
N CYS A 306 -5.56 -14.59 -7.43
CA CYS A 306 -6.03 -15.84 -8.04
C CYS A 306 -6.57 -16.83 -6.98
N ASP A 307 -5.88 -16.97 -5.84
CA ASP A 307 -6.34 -17.80 -4.72
C ASP A 307 -7.66 -17.28 -4.10
N VAL A 308 -7.82 -15.94 -4.03
CA VAL A 308 -9.06 -15.30 -3.56
C VAL A 308 -10.22 -15.57 -4.52
N ILE A 309 -10.00 -15.43 -5.85
CA ILE A 309 -11.00 -15.74 -6.88
C ILE A 309 -11.46 -17.20 -6.76
N GLN A 310 -10.52 -18.12 -6.57
CA GLN A 310 -10.79 -19.55 -6.40
C GLN A 310 -11.35 -19.91 -5.02
N LYS A 311 -11.52 -18.94 -4.12
CA LYS A 311 -11.96 -19.12 -2.72
C LYS A 311 -11.03 -20.03 -1.89
N LYS A 312 -9.77 -20.17 -2.31
CA LYS A 312 -8.74 -20.92 -1.56
C LYS A 312 -8.21 -20.12 -0.38
N LYS A 313 -8.17 -18.79 -0.51
CA LYS A 313 -7.72 -17.86 0.53
C LYS A 313 -8.70 -16.70 0.68
N LYS A 314 -8.71 -16.09 1.87
CA LYS A 314 -9.38 -14.80 2.09
C LYS A 314 -8.46 -13.66 1.69
N PRO A 315 -8.98 -12.49 1.25
CA PRO A 315 -8.17 -11.31 1.00
C PRO A 315 -7.37 -10.91 2.25
N ILE A 316 -6.04 -10.82 2.13
CA ILE A 316 -5.17 -10.34 3.23
C ILE A 316 -5.40 -8.84 3.51
N ILE A 317 -5.85 -8.10 2.49
CA ILE A 317 -6.25 -6.70 2.60
C ILE A 317 -7.67 -6.58 2.05
N THR A 318 -8.65 -6.59 2.97
CA THR A 318 -10.05 -6.34 2.63
C THR A 318 -10.31 -4.84 2.47
N ALA A 319 -11.41 -4.47 1.85
CA ALA A 319 -11.83 -3.07 1.77
C ALA A 319 -12.00 -2.42 3.17
N SER A 320 -12.46 -3.19 4.17
CA SER A 320 -12.58 -2.69 5.56
C SER A 320 -11.22 -2.35 6.17
N ILE A 321 -10.22 -3.23 5.99
CA ILE A 321 -8.85 -3.00 6.46
C ILE A 321 -8.23 -1.77 5.78
N ALA A 322 -8.38 -1.66 4.45
CA ALA A 322 -7.88 -0.49 3.73
C ALA A 322 -8.59 0.81 4.14
N ASN A 323 -9.88 0.72 4.50
CA ASN A 323 -10.63 1.88 5.01
C ASN A 323 -10.07 2.43 6.34
N GLU A 324 -9.53 1.56 7.19
CA GLU A 324 -8.86 2.00 8.43
C GLU A 324 -7.66 2.92 8.10
N THR A 325 -6.89 2.57 7.07
CA THR A 325 -5.77 3.42 6.58
C THR A 325 -6.25 4.76 6.02
N ILE A 326 -7.35 4.77 5.26
CA ILE A 326 -7.95 6.03 4.76
C ILE A 326 -8.40 6.92 5.93
N LYS A 327 -9.07 6.34 6.94
CA LYS A 327 -9.47 7.11 8.15
C LYS A 327 -8.28 7.72 8.88
N VAL A 328 -7.13 7.04 8.96
CA VAL A 328 -5.90 7.61 9.54
C VAL A 328 -5.41 8.81 8.71
N ILE A 329 -5.41 8.72 7.38
CA ILE A 329 -5.03 9.84 6.50
C ILE A 329 -5.99 11.04 6.67
N GLU A 330 -7.30 10.78 6.73
CA GLU A 330 -8.30 11.82 7.00
C GLU A 330 -8.05 12.49 8.38
N ALA A 331 -7.71 11.70 9.40
CA ALA A 331 -7.35 12.20 10.73
C ALA A 331 -6.06 13.04 10.73
N ILE A 332 -5.02 12.64 9.98
CA ILE A 332 -3.80 13.42 9.79
C ILE A 332 -4.13 14.79 9.19
N LYS A 333 -4.90 14.83 8.11
CA LYS A 333 -5.33 16.09 7.47
C LYS A 333 -6.15 16.96 8.42
N LEU A 334 -7.13 16.37 9.13
CA LEU A 334 -7.97 17.08 10.07
C LEU A 334 -7.16 17.65 11.23
N SER A 335 -6.29 16.87 11.83
CA SER A 335 -5.41 17.28 12.93
C SER A 335 -4.49 18.43 12.50
N SER A 336 -3.85 18.33 11.35
CA SER A 336 -3.00 19.39 10.81
C SER A 336 -3.77 20.69 10.56
N LYS A 337 -5.02 20.60 10.05
CA LYS A 337 -5.88 21.76 9.80
C LYS A 337 -6.36 22.41 11.09
N THR A 338 -6.83 21.61 12.06
CA THR A 338 -7.45 22.11 13.29
C THR A 338 -6.46 22.39 14.41
N LYS A 339 -5.21 21.88 14.30
CA LYS A 339 -4.18 21.91 15.34
C LYS A 339 -4.61 21.19 16.63
N LYS A 340 -5.44 20.17 16.51
CA LYS A 340 -5.99 19.39 17.61
C LYS A 340 -5.68 17.91 17.46
N LEU A 341 -5.62 17.21 18.59
CA LEU A 341 -5.64 15.75 18.62
C LEU A 341 -6.96 15.25 17.99
N VAL A 342 -6.86 14.23 17.14
CA VAL A 342 -8.03 13.58 16.51
C VAL A 342 -8.07 12.14 17.01
N GLU A 343 -9.22 11.73 17.55
CA GLU A 343 -9.52 10.35 17.93
C GLU A 343 -10.27 9.65 16.80
N LEU A 344 -9.87 8.40 16.52
CA LEU A 344 -10.46 7.56 15.47
C LEU A 344 -11.41 6.54 16.09
N THR A 345 -12.59 6.42 15.50
CA THR A 345 -13.58 5.38 15.79
C THR A 345 -13.67 4.39 14.63
N TYR A 346 -13.72 3.08 14.95
CA TYR A 346 -13.73 1.99 13.96
C TYR A 346 -15.00 1.15 14.03
#